data_544740de5c6a51fa4ffa47ac9870872f
#
_entry.id   544740de5c6a51fa4ffa47ac9870872f
#
_cell.length_a   1.000
_cell.length_b   1.000
_cell.length_c   1.000
_cell.angle_alpha   90.00
_cell.angle_beta   90.00
_cell.angle_gamma   90.00
#
_symmetry.space_group_name_H-M   'P 1'
#
loop_
_entity.id
_entity.type
_entity.pdbx_description
1 polymer ?
#
loop_
_entity_poly.entity_id
_entity_poly.type
_entity_poly.pdbx_seq_one_letter_code
_entity_poly.pdbx_strand_id
1 'polypeptide(L)'
;MRIVNFLLLLLIVLVAVPVFSQGPPSYPPPQLDDLVSRVALYPDPLVAQILAGATYPDQIPDAAKWADQHHYLTGQSLAAAIQGDQLPWDPSVQALLPFPSVLEMMASDMNWTSDLGNAFLAQQADVMEAIQRERRKARDYGYLRSNGQVVVGGGPYITIMPVNPGYLVVPYYDPRVVFYAPRPGFYVGGAIRFGFGVSLGLSFRPWGWGSDRFDWDE
;
A
#
# COMPACT_ATOMS: atom_id res chain seq x y z
N MET A 1 -18.76 -54.27 33.87
CA MET A 1 -17.95 -53.93 32.67
C MET A 1 -18.69 -53.27 31.53
N ARG A 2 -19.97 -53.51 31.27
CA ARG A 2 -20.74 -52.89 30.16
C ARG A 2 -21.16 -51.44 30.39
N ILE A 3 -21.36 -51.03 31.63
CA ILE A 3 -21.83 -49.67 32.01
C ILE A 3 -20.66 -48.65 31.93
N VAL A 4 -19.47 -49.06 32.24
CA VAL A 4 -18.27 -48.20 32.18
C VAL A 4 -17.92 -47.81 30.73
N ASN A 5 -18.07 -48.74 29.80
CA ASN A 5 -17.83 -48.48 28.38
C ASN A 5 -18.85 -47.55 27.76
N PHE A 6 -20.12 -47.54 28.26
CA PHE A 6 -21.16 -46.61 27.76
C PHE A 6 -20.92 -45.19 28.26
N LEU A 7 -20.42 -45.03 29.47
CA LEU A 7 -20.05 -43.70 30.01
C LEU A 7 -18.80 -43.08 29.33
N LEU A 8 -17.85 -43.97 28.93
CA LEU A 8 -16.64 -43.53 28.20
C LEU A 8 -16.99 -43.09 26.75
N LEU A 9 -17.95 -43.77 26.11
CA LEU A 9 -18.43 -43.35 24.78
C LEU A 9 -19.23 -42.08 24.81
N LEU A 10 -19.97 -41.77 25.88
CA LEU A 10 -20.70 -40.53 26.04
C LEU A 10 -19.78 -39.33 26.31
N LEU A 11 -18.63 -39.57 26.94
CA LEU A 11 -17.66 -38.49 27.21
C LEU A 11 -16.87 -38.06 25.95
N ILE A 12 -16.74 -38.92 24.94
CA ILE A 12 -16.03 -38.60 23.70
C ILE A 12 -16.91 -37.75 22.72
N VAL A 13 -18.24 -37.79 22.87
CA VAL A 13 -19.14 -37.01 22.01
C VAL A 13 -19.24 -35.55 22.42
N LEU A 14 -18.78 -35.16 23.60
CA LEU A 14 -18.97 -33.82 24.16
C LEU A 14 -17.83 -32.82 23.84
N VAL A 15 -16.84 -33.17 23.03
CA VAL A 15 -15.70 -32.28 22.70
C VAL A 15 -15.59 -32.02 21.19
N ALA A 16 -16.69 -32.08 20.45
CA ALA A 16 -16.75 -31.47 19.13
C ALA A 16 -17.08 -29.98 19.31
N VAL A 17 -16.10 -29.22 19.76
CA VAL A 17 -16.16 -27.74 19.65
C VAL A 17 -16.18 -27.44 18.16
N PRO A 18 -17.25 -26.80 17.61
CA PRO A 18 -17.20 -26.36 16.25
C PRO A 18 -16.05 -25.35 16.14
N VAL A 19 -15.00 -25.70 15.43
CA VAL A 19 -14.01 -24.74 14.98
C VAL A 19 -14.75 -23.86 13.99
N PHE A 20 -15.26 -22.72 14.46
CA PHE A 20 -15.68 -21.67 13.57
C PHE A 20 -14.43 -21.25 12.81
N SER A 21 -14.29 -21.70 11.58
CA SER A 21 -13.38 -21.10 10.62
C SER A 21 -13.81 -19.64 10.51
N GLN A 22 -13.04 -18.74 11.16
CA GLN A 22 -13.22 -17.33 10.91
C GLN A 22 -12.88 -17.12 9.44
N GLY A 23 -13.87 -16.69 8.66
CA GLY A 23 -13.65 -16.29 7.29
C GLY A 23 -12.57 -15.18 7.26
N PRO A 24 -11.94 -14.92 6.12
CA PRO A 24 -10.99 -13.82 6.00
C PRO A 24 -11.64 -12.53 6.51
N PRO A 25 -10.86 -11.64 7.14
CA PRO A 25 -11.38 -10.38 7.65
C PRO A 25 -12.08 -9.62 6.52
N SER A 26 -13.31 -9.16 6.79
CA SER A 26 -14.09 -8.38 5.84
C SER A 26 -14.20 -6.95 6.36
N TYR A 27 -13.66 -6.01 5.61
CA TYR A 27 -13.65 -4.59 5.92
C TYR A 27 -14.80 -3.90 5.19
N PRO A 28 -15.72 -3.20 5.89
CA PRO A 28 -16.76 -2.43 5.23
C PRO A 28 -16.17 -1.22 4.48
N PRO A 29 -16.86 -0.69 3.45
CA PRO A 29 -16.32 0.38 2.61
C PRO A 29 -15.75 1.61 3.34
N PRO A 30 -16.37 2.15 4.42
CA PRO A 30 -15.77 3.28 5.15
C PRO A 30 -14.44 2.93 5.82
N GLN A 31 -14.28 1.70 6.30
CA GLN A 31 -13.03 1.25 6.91
C GLN A 31 -11.95 1.04 5.84
N LEU A 32 -12.31 0.57 4.64
CA LEU A 32 -11.38 0.50 3.51
C LEU A 32 -10.95 1.91 3.06
N ASP A 33 -11.90 2.88 3.02
CA ASP A 33 -11.57 4.28 2.71
C ASP A 33 -10.52 4.83 3.70
N ASP A 34 -10.73 4.63 5.01
CA ASP A 34 -9.77 5.04 6.04
C ASP A 34 -8.42 4.35 5.87
N LEU A 35 -8.44 3.05 5.58
CA LEU A 35 -7.24 2.22 5.43
C LEU A 35 -6.38 2.68 4.26
N VAL A 36 -6.97 2.95 3.09
CA VAL A 36 -6.23 3.41 1.90
C VAL A 36 -5.90 4.90 1.93
N SER A 37 -6.49 5.68 2.83
CA SER A 37 -6.39 7.15 2.84
C SER A 37 -4.95 7.67 2.87
N ARG A 38 -4.02 6.93 3.49
CA ARG A 38 -2.60 7.31 3.59
C ARG A 38 -1.84 7.20 2.27
N VAL A 39 -2.33 6.37 1.33
CA VAL A 39 -1.61 6.04 0.08
C VAL A 39 -2.44 6.28 -1.19
N ALA A 40 -3.72 6.58 -1.07
CA ALA A 40 -4.64 6.71 -2.21
C ALA A 40 -4.19 7.74 -3.26
N LEU A 41 -3.49 8.79 -2.86
CA LEU A 41 -3.00 9.84 -3.78
C LEU A 41 -1.56 9.64 -4.25
N TYR A 42 -0.96 8.49 -3.96
CA TYR A 42 0.35 8.15 -4.50
C TYR A 42 0.22 7.78 -5.98
N PRO A 43 1.28 7.94 -6.78
CA PRO A 43 1.31 7.46 -8.16
C PRO A 43 0.99 5.97 -8.26
N ASP A 44 0.24 5.60 -9.30
CA ASP A 44 -0.26 4.24 -9.50
C ASP A 44 0.82 3.14 -9.34
N PRO A 45 2.03 3.28 -9.94
CA PRO A 45 3.06 2.26 -9.78
C PRO A 45 3.52 2.08 -8.32
N LEU A 46 3.53 3.17 -7.53
CA LEU A 46 3.94 3.11 -6.13
C LEU A 46 2.84 2.50 -5.25
N VAL A 47 1.58 2.84 -5.51
CA VAL A 47 0.43 2.21 -4.83
C VAL A 47 0.46 0.70 -5.02
N ALA A 48 0.70 0.22 -6.25
CA ALA A 48 0.80 -1.21 -6.54
C ALA A 48 1.86 -1.90 -5.66
N GLN A 49 3.07 -1.32 -5.58
CA GLN A 49 4.14 -1.89 -4.76
C GLN A 49 3.84 -1.82 -3.26
N ILE A 50 3.17 -0.77 -2.78
CA ILE A 50 2.77 -0.66 -1.38
C ILE A 50 1.72 -1.73 -1.04
N LEU A 51 0.70 -1.91 -1.87
CA LEU A 51 -0.33 -2.92 -1.65
C LEU A 51 0.27 -4.33 -1.64
N ALA A 52 1.12 -4.65 -2.63
CA ALA A 52 1.81 -5.93 -2.69
C ALA A 52 2.76 -6.12 -1.50
N GLY A 53 3.61 -5.13 -1.19
CA GLY A 53 4.54 -5.18 -0.06
C GLY A 53 3.85 -5.30 1.30
N ALA A 54 2.66 -4.72 1.47
CA ALA A 54 1.88 -4.83 2.70
C ALA A 54 1.40 -6.26 2.98
N THR A 55 1.38 -7.13 1.99
CA THR A 55 1.07 -8.56 2.18
C THR A 55 2.20 -9.35 2.86
N TYR A 56 3.37 -8.73 3.02
CA TYR A 56 4.54 -9.26 3.73
C TYR A 56 4.92 -8.37 4.93
N PRO A 57 4.00 -8.13 5.88
CA PRO A 57 4.22 -7.13 6.93
C PRO A 57 5.45 -7.42 7.79
N ASP A 58 5.76 -8.69 8.03
CA ASP A 58 6.90 -9.10 8.84
C ASP A 58 8.27 -8.68 8.26
N GLN A 59 8.33 -8.41 6.96
CA GLN A 59 9.57 -7.99 6.29
C GLN A 59 9.79 -6.47 6.34
N ILE A 60 8.72 -5.68 6.57
CA ILE A 60 8.74 -4.22 6.49
C ILE A 60 9.70 -3.57 7.50
N PRO A 61 9.75 -3.96 8.78
CA PRO A 61 10.65 -3.33 9.75
C PRO A 61 12.12 -3.45 9.38
N ASP A 62 12.55 -4.64 8.93
CA ASP A 62 13.94 -4.86 8.53
C ASP A 62 14.26 -4.15 7.22
N ALA A 63 13.33 -4.12 6.27
CA ALA A 63 13.47 -3.38 5.03
C ALA A 63 13.57 -1.86 5.29
N ALA A 64 12.78 -1.31 6.19
CA ALA A 64 12.85 0.09 6.60
C ALA A 64 14.21 0.43 7.22
N LYS A 65 14.70 -0.42 8.10
CA LYS A 65 16.02 -0.25 8.73
C LYS A 65 17.15 -0.30 7.70
N TRP A 66 17.10 -1.25 6.76
CA TRP A 66 18.09 -1.35 5.69
C TRP A 66 18.06 -0.10 4.80
N ALA A 67 16.88 0.36 4.40
CA ALA A 67 16.70 1.55 3.57
C ALA A 67 17.22 2.82 4.27
N ASP A 68 16.99 2.96 5.58
CA ASP A 68 17.56 4.07 6.38
C ASP A 68 19.08 4.04 6.39
N GLN A 69 19.68 2.87 6.59
CA GLN A 69 21.15 2.72 6.57
C GLN A 69 21.76 3.01 5.20
N HIS A 70 21.00 2.88 4.11
CA HIS A 70 21.45 3.07 2.73
C HIS A 70 20.85 4.31 2.06
N HIS A 71 20.20 5.21 2.82
CA HIS A 71 19.51 6.40 2.31
C HIS A 71 20.37 7.34 1.46
N TYR A 72 21.70 7.26 1.59
CA TYR A 72 22.68 8.02 0.79
C TYR A 72 22.91 7.43 -0.60
N LEU A 73 22.47 6.18 -0.86
CA LEU A 73 22.58 5.53 -2.17
C LEU A 73 21.36 5.87 -3.02
N THR A 74 21.57 6.05 -4.32
CA THR A 74 20.50 6.32 -5.29
C THR A 74 20.77 5.64 -6.63
N GLY A 75 19.71 5.45 -7.43
CA GLY A 75 19.84 4.93 -8.78
C GLY A 75 20.63 3.62 -8.84
N GLN A 76 21.62 3.55 -9.72
CA GLN A 76 22.40 2.33 -9.96
C GLN A 76 23.18 1.84 -8.74
N SER A 77 23.70 2.74 -7.90
CA SER A 77 24.43 2.34 -6.68
C SER A 77 23.51 1.67 -5.65
N LEU A 78 22.29 2.16 -5.50
CA LEU A 78 21.30 1.52 -4.64
C LEU A 78 20.88 0.15 -5.21
N ALA A 79 20.61 0.06 -6.51
CA ALA A 79 20.28 -1.20 -7.15
C ALA A 79 21.39 -2.25 -6.99
N ALA A 80 22.65 -1.85 -7.11
CA ALA A 80 23.81 -2.72 -6.91
C ALA A 80 23.92 -3.19 -5.46
N ALA A 81 23.64 -2.34 -4.46
CA ALA A 81 23.63 -2.70 -3.05
C ALA A 81 22.51 -3.74 -2.76
N ILE A 82 21.31 -3.52 -3.25
CA ILE A 82 20.17 -4.45 -3.09
C ILE A 82 20.54 -5.84 -3.66
N GLN A 83 21.16 -5.87 -4.84
CA GLN A 83 21.58 -7.13 -5.46
C GLN A 83 22.76 -7.79 -4.72
N GLY A 84 23.69 -6.99 -4.23
CA GLY A 84 24.89 -7.47 -3.51
C GLY A 84 24.57 -8.08 -2.16
N ASP A 85 23.62 -7.53 -1.44
CA ASP A 85 23.24 -7.97 -0.10
C ASP A 85 22.33 -9.21 -0.10
N GLN A 86 21.85 -9.66 -1.28
CA GLN A 86 21.02 -10.86 -1.43
C GLN A 86 19.85 -10.89 -0.43
N LEU A 87 19.12 -9.78 -0.35
CA LEU A 87 18.07 -9.56 0.64
C LEU A 87 16.99 -10.66 0.55
N PRO A 88 16.58 -11.26 1.69
CA PRO A 88 15.67 -12.41 1.70
C PRO A 88 14.18 -12.00 1.56
N TRP A 89 13.91 -10.73 1.21
CA TRP A 89 12.56 -10.17 1.17
C TRP A 89 11.89 -10.40 -0.19
N ASP A 90 10.56 -10.37 -0.17
CA ASP A 90 9.77 -10.41 -1.38
C ASP A 90 10.17 -9.27 -2.36
N PRO A 91 10.12 -9.51 -3.68
CA PRO A 91 10.43 -8.48 -4.66
C PRO A 91 9.64 -7.18 -4.50
N SER A 92 8.37 -7.24 -4.07
CA SER A 92 7.53 -6.06 -3.81
C SER A 92 8.04 -5.23 -2.63
N VAL A 93 8.57 -5.87 -1.59
CA VAL A 93 9.23 -5.19 -0.46
C VAL A 93 10.55 -4.59 -0.91
N GLN A 94 11.37 -5.33 -1.67
CA GLN A 94 12.61 -4.81 -2.23
C GLN A 94 12.37 -3.62 -3.18
N ALA A 95 11.26 -3.62 -3.93
CA ALA A 95 10.85 -2.51 -4.78
C ALA A 95 10.60 -1.21 -3.99
N LEU A 96 10.29 -1.29 -2.72
CA LEU A 96 10.07 -0.12 -1.85
C LEU A 96 11.36 0.46 -1.26
N LEU A 97 12.51 -0.21 -1.36
CA LEU A 97 13.79 0.27 -0.80
C LEU A 97 14.24 1.65 -1.31
N PRO A 98 13.94 2.05 -2.57
CA PRO A 98 14.19 3.42 -3.03
C PRO A 98 13.35 4.50 -2.34
N PHE A 99 12.35 4.10 -1.53
CA PHE A 99 11.39 4.98 -0.86
C PHE A 99 11.43 4.82 0.66
N PRO A 100 12.52 5.23 1.35
CA PRO A 100 12.66 5.04 2.79
C PRO A 100 11.50 5.61 3.60
N SER A 101 10.95 6.78 3.20
CA SER A 101 9.81 7.41 3.87
C SER A 101 8.51 6.58 3.78
N VAL A 102 8.34 5.80 2.72
CA VAL A 102 7.20 4.87 2.58
C VAL A 102 7.39 3.69 3.52
N LEU A 103 8.56 3.08 3.53
CA LEU A 103 8.88 1.98 4.44
C LEU A 103 8.82 2.41 5.91
N GLU A 104 9.26 3.63 6.24
CA GLU A 104 9.14 4.20 7.59
C GLU A 104 7.68 4.38 7.99
N MET A 105 6.84 4.90 7.10
CA MET A 105 5.39 5.02 7.33
C MET A 105 4.76 3.64 7.60
N MET A 106 5.12 2.64 6.81
CA MET A 106 4.63 1.27 6.98
C MET A 106 5.13 0.63 8.28
N ALA A 107 6.41 0.78 8.60
CA ALA A 107 7.03 0.22 9.81
C ALA A 107 6.55 0.91 11.09
N SER A 108 6.23 2.21 11.04
CA SER A 108 5.76 2.97 12.20
C SER A 108 4.36 2.57 12.68
N ASP A 109 3.56 1.93 11.81
CA ASP A 109 2.21 1.46 12.13
C ASP A 109 1.97 0.07 11.52
N MET A 110 2.52 -0.93 12.20
CA MET A 110 2.46 -2.32 11.75
C MET A 110 1.03 -2.89 11.72
N ASN A 111 0.15 -2.37 12.59
CA ASN A 111 -1.26 -2.78 12.56
C ASN A 111 -1.91 -2.31 11.26
N TRP A 112 -1.71 -1.03 10.90
CA TRP A 112 -2.20 -0.49 9.65
C TRP A 112 -1.62 -1.25 8.44
N THR A 113 -0.32 -1.53 8.44
CA THR A 113 0.35 -2.26 7.34
C THR A 113 -0.22 -3.66 7.19
N SER A 114 -0.40 -4.39 8.30
CA SER A 114 -0.98 -5.72 8.28
C SER A 114 -2.44 -5.71 7.83
N ASP A 115 -3.23 -4.75 8.30
CA ASP A 115 -4.63 -4.60 7.90
C ASP A 115 -4.76 -4.27 6.41
N LEU A 116 -3.89 -3.40 5.87
CA LEU A 116 -3.85 -3.09 4.44
C LEU A 116 -3.53 -4.33 3.60
N GLY A 117 -2.52 -5.11 3.99
CA GLY A 117 -2.15 -6.36 3.32
C GLY A 117 -3.26 -7.40 3.39
N ASN A 118 -3.88 -7.58 4.55
CA ASN A 118 -4.99 -8.50 4.73
C ASN A 118 -6.22 -8.10 3.91
N ALA A 119 -6.55 -6.80 3.89
CA ALA A 119 -7.63 -6.28 3.06
C ALA A 119 -7.37 -6.52 1.57
N PHE A 120 -6.14 -6.25 1.12
CA PHE A 120 -5.75 -6.45 -0.27
C PHE A 120 -5.82 -7.94 -0.68
N LEU A 121 -5.39 -8.86 0.18
CA LEU A 121 -5.49 -10.30 -0.09
C LEU A 121 -6.95 -10.82 -0.11
N ALA A 122 -7.80 -10.28 0.77
CA ALA A 122 -9.16 -10.76 0.94
C ALA A 122 -10.19 -10.07 0.03
N GLN A 123 -9.96 -8.78 -0.31
CA GLN A 123 -10.93 -7.88 -0.94
C GLN A 123 -10.26 -6.94 -1.94
N GLN A 124 -9.41 -7.46 -2.84
CA GLN A 124 -8.62 -6.65 -3.76
C GLN A 124 -9.48 -5.61 -4.52
N ALA A 125 -10.59 -6.04 -5.14
CA ALA A 125 -11.46 -5.15 -5.90
C ALA A 125 -12.05 -4.02 -5.02
N ASP A 126 -12.42 -4.31 -3.78
CA ASP A 126 -12.97 -3.32 -2.85
C ASP A 126 -11.91 -2.31 -2.39
N VAL A 127 -10.65 -2.78 -2.20
CA VAL A 127 -9.50 -1.90 -1.89
C VAL A 127 -9.22 -0.96 -3.07
N MET A 128 -9.21 -1.48 -4.29
CA MET A 128 -9.05 -0.68 -5.51
C MET A 128 -10.15 0.37 -5.65
N GLU A 129 -11.41 -0.03 -5.42
CA GLU A 129 -12.54 0.90 -5.44
C GLU A 129 -12.47 1.95 -4.32
N ALA A 130 -11.97 1.58 -3.12
CA ALA A 130 -11.74 2.53 -2.03
C ALA A 130 -10.72 3.62 -2.44
N ILE A 131 -9.60 3.23 -3.07
CA ILE A 131 -8.62 4.18 -3.61
C ILE A 131 -9.28 5.13 -4.62
N GLN A 132 -10.12 4.59 -5.51
CA GLN A 132 -10.83 5.41 -6.49
C GLN A 132 -11.84 6.36 -5.84
N ARG A 133 -12.53 5.94 -4.76
CA ARG A 133 -13.43 6.83 -4.00
C ARG A 133 -12.67 8.00 -3.39
N GLU A 134 -11.51 7.75 -2.76
CA GLU A 134 -10.68 8.81 -2.18
C GLU A 134 -10.11 9.75 -3.25
N ARG A 135 -9.66 9.22 -4.39
CA ARG A 135 -9.21 10.04 -5.53
C ARG A 135 -10.33 10.92 -6.08
N ARG A 136 -11.57 10.41 -6.18
CA ARG A 136 -12.72 11.20 -6.59
C ARG A 136 -12.97 12.35 -5.61
N LYS A 137 -12.98 12.10 -4.31
CA LYS A 137 -13.12 13.14 -3.27
C LYS A 137 -12.05 14.23 -3.44
N ALA A 138 -10.77 13.83 -3.49
CA ALA A 138 -9.67 14.79 -3.62
C ALA A 138 -9.73 15.62 -4.92
N ARG A 139 -10.14 15.01 -6.04
CA ARG A 139 -10.32 15.69 -7.32
C ARG A 139 -11.50 16.66 -7.27
N ASP A 140 -12.65 16.21 -6.79
CA ASP A 140 -13.89 16.98 -6.79
C ASP A 140 -13.81 18.18 -5.84
N TYR A 141 -13.05 18.05 -4.75
CA TYR A 141 -12.71 19.15 -3.85
C TYR A 141 -11.57 20.06 -4.37
N GLY A 142 -10.97 19.68 -5.51
CA GLY A 142 -9.94 20.48 -6.17
C GLY A 142 -8.54 20.35 -5.60
N TYR A 143 -8.29 19.40 -4.69
CA TYR A 143 -6.96 19.12 -4.16
C TYR A 143 -6.09 18.32 -5.15
N LEU A 144 -6.67 17.29 -5.79
CA LEU A 144 -5.95 16.45 -6.75
C LEU A 144 -6.02 17.05 -8.16
N ARG A 145 -4.88 17.47 -8.66
CA ARG A 145 -4.71 18.08 -10.00
C ARG A 145 -3.37 17.70 -10.60
N SER A 146 -3.30 17.65 -11.92
CA SER A 146 -2.01 17.56 -12.63
C SER A 146 -1.12 18.76 -12.31
N ASN A 147 0.18 18.51 -12.24
CA ASN A 147 1.21 19.53 -12.00
C ASN A 147 2.51 19.15 -12.74
N GLY A 148 3.63 19.81 -12.44
CA GLY A 148 4.92 19.54 -13.07
C GLY A 148 5.56 18.17 -12.72
N GLN A 149 4.99 17.41 -11.78
CA GLN A 149 5.53 16.15 -11.30
C GLN A 149 4.62 14.95 -11.61
N VAL A 150 3.30 15.15 -11.59
CA VAL A 150 2.30 14.11 -11.86
C VAL A 150 1.25 14.57 -12.86
N VAL A 151 0.80 13.63 -13.67
CA VAL A 151 -0.38 13.75 -14.53
C VAL A 151 -1.52 13.00 -13.88
N VAL A 152 -2.61 13.70 -13.58
CA VAL A 152 -3.85 13.12 -13.11
C VAL A 152 -4.73 12.84 -14.31
N GLY A 153 -4.91 11.57 -14.65
CA GLY A 153 -5.77 11.12 -15.72
C GLY A 153 -7.23 11.12 -15.31
N GLY A 154 -8.10 11.15 -16.33
CA GLY A 154 -9.55 11.00 -16.18
C GLY A 154 -10.02 9.80 -17.00
N GLY A 155 -11.25 9.37 -16.75
CA GLY A 155 -11.85 8.21 -17.39
C GLY A 155 -12.70 7.46 -16.38
N PRO A 156 -12.95 6.15 -16.56
CA PRO A 156 -13.62 5.33 -15.56
C PRO A 156 -12.83 5.32 -14.24
N TYR A 157 -11.49 5.34 -14.34
CA TYR A 157 -10.58 5.40 -13.19
C TYR A 157 -9.73 6.66 -13.23
N ILE A 158 -9.49 7.23 -12.03
CA ILE A 158 -8.56 8.35 -11.87
C ILE A 158 -7.16 7.76 -11.72
N THR A 159 -6.30 8.04 -12.68
CA THR A 159 -4.90 7.61 -12.67
C THR A 159 -4.00 8.74 -12.17
N ILE A 160 -2.94 8.40 -11.47
CA ILE A 160 -1.89 9.33 -11.06
C ILE A 160 -0.57 8.77 -11.56
N MET A 161 -0.04 9.39 -12.62
CA MET A 161 1.19 8.94 -13.27
C MET A 161 2.29 9.99 -13.14
N PRO A 162 3.55 9.60 -12.97
CA PRO A 162 4.65 10.57 -13.02
C PRO A 162 4.76 11.20 -14.41
N VAL A 163 5.05 12.50 -14.47
CA VAL A 163 5.33 13.20 -15.75
C VAL A 163 6.52 12.58 -16.46
N ASN A 164 7.56 12.20 -15.70
CA ASN A 164 8.70 11.46 -16.21
C ASN A 164 8.65 10.02 -15.67
N PRO A 165 8.44 9.00 -16.52
CA PRO A 165 8.34 7.60 -16.09
C PRO A 165 9.60 7.07 -15.36
N GLY A 166 10.77 7.68 -15.57
CA GLY A 166 12.02 7.33 -14.87
C GLY A 166 12.14 7.96 -13.47
N TYR A 167 11.20 8.84 -13.10
CA TYR A 167 11.20 9.55 -11.81
C TYR A 167 9.86 9.38 -11.12
N LEU A 168 9.88 8.88 -9.88
CA LEU A 168 8.69 8.72 -9.09
C LEU A 168 8.76 9.60 -7.85
N VAL A 169 7.68 10.29 -7.56
CA VAL A 169 7.58 11.23 -6.43
C VAL A 169 6.62 10.70 -5.39
N VAL A 170 6.98 10.87 -4.11
CA VAL A 170 6.10 10.54 -2.99
C VAL A 170 5.33 11.81 -2.60
N PRO A 171 3.99 11.81 -2.64
CA PRO A 171 3.20 12.93 -2.15
C PRO A 171 3.12 12.92 -0.61
N TYR A 172 3.07 14.11 -0.03
CA TYR A 172 2.81 14.34 1.39
C TYR A 172 1.50 15.12 1.52
N TYR A 173 0.55 14.57 2.24
CA TYR A 173 -0.77 15.18 2.48
C TYR A 173 -1.36 14.71 3.81
N ASP A 174 -2.30 15.49 4.34
CA ASP A 174 -3.13 15.07 5.47
C ASP A 174 -4.46 14.51 4.95
N PRO A 175 -4.76 13.21 5.13
CA PRO A 175 -6.02 12.62 4.70
C PRO A 175 -7.25 13.34 5.26
N ARG A 176 -7.17 13.90 6.47
CA ARG A 176 -8.26 14.66 7.11
C ARG A 176 -8.52 16.01 6.44
N VAL A 177 -7.67 16.42 5.52
CA VAL A 177 -7.83 17.66 4.74
C VAL A 177 -8.25 17.35 3.32
N VAL A 178 -7.50 16.50 2.61
CA VAL A 178 -7.63 16.35 1.16
C VAL A 178 -8.86 15.56 0.72
N PHE A 179 -9.45 14.76 1.62
CA PHE A 179 -10.66 13.97 1.34
C PHE A 179 -11.94 14.60 1.90
N TYR A 180 -11.85 15.85 2.38
CA TYR A 180 -12.99 16.59 2.90
C TYR A 180 -13.18 17.91 2.17
N ALA A 181 -14.43 18.39 2.12
CA ALA A 181 -14.74 19.65 1.47
C ALA A 181 -13.97 20.82 2.12
N PRO A 182 -13.29 21.66 1.32
CA PRO A 182 -12.60 22.83 1.86
C PRO A 182 -13.58 23.81 2.49
N ARG A 183 -13.15 24.46 3.56
CA ARG A 183 -13.96 25.54 4.15
C ARG A 183 -14.11 26.69 3.12
N PRO A 184 -15.28 27.36 3.05
CA PRO A 184 -15.48 28.50 2.17
C PRO A 184 -14.36 29.54 2.34
N GLY A 185 -13.76 29.98 1.24
CA GLY A 185 -12.68 30.96 1.24
C GLY A 185 -11.27 30.40 1.49
N PHE A 186 -11.12 29.09 1.72
CA PHE A 186 -9.81 28.46 1.85
C PHE A 186 -9.22 28.11 0.49
N TYR A 187 -7.94 28.42 0.31
CA TYR A 187 -7.15 28.02 -0.84
C TYR A 187 -6.72 26.56 -0.71
N VAL A 188 -7.08 25.74 -1.69
CA VAL A 188 -6.77 24.30 -1.68
C VAL A 188 -5.37 23.97 -2.22
N GLY A 189 -4.69 24.93 -2.83
CA GLY A 189 -3.34 24.73 -3.36
C GLY A 189 -2.32 24.47 -2.25
N GLY A 190 -1.42 23.51 -2.49
CA GLY A 190 -0.36 23.15 -1.53
C GLY A 190 -0.77 22.18 -0.40
N ALA A 191 -2.02 21.71 -0.38
CA ALA A 191 -2.45 20.67 0.55
C ALA A 191 -1.79 19.30 0.24
N ILE A 192 -1.49 19.07 -1.05
CA ILE A 192 -0.65 17.96 -1.50
C ILE A 192 0.70 18.54 -1.89
N ARG A 193 1.75 18.09 -1.23
CA ARG A 193 3.14 18.46 -1.52
C ARG A 193 3.85 17.25 -2.07
N PHE A 194 4.78 17.46 -2.98
CA PHE A 194 5.57 16.39 -3.56
C PHE A 194 7.02 16.54 -3.11
N GLY A 195 7.62 15.45 -2.66
CA GLY A 195 9.04 15.39 -2.31
C GLY A 195 9.96 15.43 -3.52
N PHE A 196 11.23 15.24 -3.29
CA PHE A 196 12.19 15.01 -4.37
C PHE A 196 11.85 13.70 -5.08
N GLY A 197 11.97 13.70 -6.41
CA GLY A 197 11.76 12.50 -7.20
C GLY A 197 12.87 11.47 -6.98
N VAL A 198 12.46 10.22 -6.89
CA VAL A 198 13.36 9.06 -6.85
C VAL A 198 13.60 8.57 -8.27
N SER A 199 14.87 8.50 -8.69
CA SER A 199 15.24 7.95 -9.98
C SER A 199 15.25 6.42 -9.91
N LEU A 200 14.36 5.79 -10.66
CA LEU A 200 14.28 4.34 -10.75
C LEU A 200 15.06 3.80 -11.96
N GLY A 201 14.95 4.47 -13.10
CA GLY A 201 15.66 4.12 -14.31
C GLY A 201 15.58 2.64 -14.70
N LEU A 202 16.50 2.18 -15.56
CA LEU A 202 16.59 0.78 -15.98
C LEU A 202 17.04 -0.16 -14.84
N SER A 203 17.74 0.37 -13.85
CA SER A 203 18.34 -0.40 -12.75
C SER A 203 17.31 -1.08 -11.85
N PHE A 204 16.09 -0.56 -11.80
CA PHE A 204 15.02 -1.10 -10.94
C PHE A 204 13.98 -1.94 -11.69
N ARG A 205 14.18 -2.21 -12.98
CA ARG A 205 13.30 -3.12 -13.74
C ARG A 205 13.14 -4.52 -13.14
N PRO A 206 14.18 -5.14 -12.53
CA PRO A 206 14.03 -6.47 -11.92
C PRO A 206 12.99 -6.52 -10.79
N TRP A 207 12.67 -5.38 -10.16
CA TRP A 207 11.66 -5.26 -9.11
C TRP A 207 10.31 -4.69 -9.60
N GLY A 208 10.03 -4.79 -10.91
CA GLY A 208 8.75 -4.40 -11.50
C GLY A 208 8.60 -2.91 -11.83
N TRP A 209 9.66 -2.09 -11.67
CA TRP A 209 9.59 -0.69 -12.04
C TRP A 209 9.75 -0.46 -13.55
N GLY A 210 8.78 0.23 -14.14
CA GLY A 210 8.88 0.72 -15.53
C GLY A 210 8.43 -0.24 -16.61
N SER A 211 7.78 -1.35 -16.29
CA SER A 211 7.32 -2.31 -17.28
C SER A 211 5.84 -2.20 -17.63
N ASP A 212 4.95 -1.89 -16.70
CA ASP A 212 3.52 -2.07 -16.95
C ASP A 212 2.66 -0.94 -16.38
N ARG A 213 1.55 -0.69 -17.05
CA ARG A 213 0.46 0.10 -16.49
C ARG A 213 -0.19 -0.72 -15.39
N PHE A 214 -0.38 -0.11 -14.25
CA PHE A 214 -1.23 -0.66 -13.24
C PHE A 214 -2.65 -0.74 -13.80
N ASP A 215 -3.18 -1.97 -13.85
CA ASP A 215 -4.53 -2.19 -14.34
C ASP A 215 -5.52 -2.01 -13.18
N TRP A 216 -6.49 -1.11 -13.36
CA TRP A 216 -7.52 -0.85 -12.38
C TRP A 216 -8.71 -1.82 -12.52
N ASP A 217 -8.74 -2.61 -13.61
CA ASP A 217 -9.82 -3.56 -13.92
C ASP A 217 -9.52 -5.01 -13.48
N GLU A 218 -8.26 -5.31 -13.17
CA GLU A 218 -7.79 -6.60 -12.62
C GLU A 218 -7.37 -6.42 -11.17
#